data_e8e064a5a35f35014e43f7e7613f3b0a
#
_entry.id   e8e064a5a35f35014e43f7e7613f3b0a
#
_cell.length_a   1.000
_cell.length_b   1.000
_cell.length_c   1.000
_cell.angle_alpha   90.00
_cell.angle_beta   90.00
_cell.angle_gamma   90.00
#
_symmetry.space_group_name_H-M   'P 1'
#
loop_
_entity.id
_entity.type
_entity.pdbx_description
1 polymer ?
#
loop_
_entity_poly.entity_id
_entity_poly.type
_entity_poly.pdbx_seq_one_letter_code
_entity_poly.pdbx_strand_id
1 'polypeptide(L)'
;MSDNFSLIIKNGSCYIDGKLTKTDIGLSGNKIKKIGKIELNSSKVYDATDKVVLPGIIDTQVHFREPGSTNAEDLESGSRAAVLGGVTALFEMPNTNPPTSNLVEFDKKLQAAKNRMHSNYAFYFGATPDNTNQLAKLKDVEGCCGVKLFAGSSTGNLLVDKEADIEKVISSSDRIVSIHSEDEDIIKLCLLYTSDAADEKRC
;
A
#
# COMPACT_ATOMS: atom_id res chain seq x y z
N MET A 1 24.79 -10.20 28.60
CA MET A 1 24.97 -10.20 27.14
C MET A 1 24.99 -8.74 26.71
N SER A 2 26.04 -8.26 26.08
CA SER A 2 26.14 -6.88 25.62
C SER A 2 25.12 -6.68 24.49
N ASP A 3 24.19 -5.75 24.67
CA ASP A 3 23.24 -5.37 23.63
C ASP A 3 24.04 -4.77 22.46
N ASN A 4 24.21 -5.51 21.39
CA ASN A 4 24.91 -5.02 20.21
C ASN A 4 23.87 -4.40 19.25
N PHE A 5 23.85 -3.08 19.17
CA PHE A 5 22.95 -2.34 18.28
C PHE A 5 23.63 -2.04 16.94
N SER A 6 22.92 -2.24 15.84
CA SER A 6 23.36 -1.83 14.50
C SER A 6 23.20 -0.32 14.28
N LEU A 7 22.23 0.29 14.96
CA LEU A 7 21.97 1.73 14.96
C LEU A 7 21.34 2.14 16.30
N ILE A 8 21.75 3.29 16.82
CA ILE A 8 21.08 3.95 17.94
C ILE A 8 20.59 5.31 17.49
N ILE A 9 19.31 5.60 17.70
CA ILE A 9 18.72 6.93 17.56
C ILE A 9 18.70 7.55 18.96
N LYS A 10 19.40 8.66 19.17
CA LYS A 10 19.55 9.30 20.48
C LYS A 10 18.81 10.63 20.59
N ASN A 11 18.39 10.96 21.81
CA ASN A 11 17.86 12.26 22.20
C ASN A 11 16.56 12.69 21.52
N GLY A 12 15.88 11.81 20.78
CA GLY A 12 14.67 12.16 20.04
C GLY A 12 13.43 12.30 20.91
N SER A 13 12.49 13.14 20.46
CA SER A 13 11.08 13.09 20.92
C SER A 13 10.36 11.98 20.18
N CYS A 14 10.38 10.77 20.74
CA CYS A 14 9.84 9.59 20.09
C CYS A 14 8.35 9.42 20.37
N TYR A 15 7.53 9.14 19.35
CA TYR A 15 6.12 8.83 19.51
C TYR A 15 5.94 7.38 19.93
N ILE A 16 5.57 7.17 21.17
CA ILE A 16 5.46 5.84 21.80
C ILE A 16 4.15 5.79 22.58
N ASP A 17 3.36 4.77 22.37
CA ASP A 17 2.09 4.53 23.09
C ASP A 17 1.18 5.77 23.14
N GLY A 18 1.02 6.43 22.00
CA GLY A 18 0.11 7.57 21.85
C GLY A 18 0.67 8.92 22.33
N LYS A 19 1.94 9.01 22.77
CA LYS A 19 2.54 10.25 23.28
C LYS A 19 3.99 10.44 22.85
N LEU A 20 4.42 11.69 22.82
CA LEU A 20 5.83 12.03 22.61
C LEU A 20 6.62 11.85 23.92
N THR A 21 7.67 11.06 23.86
CA THR A 21 8.56 10.78 24.99
C THR A 21 10.00 11.01 24.58
N LYS A 22 10.76 11.79 25.35
CA LYS A 22 12.19 11.99 25.08
C LYS A 22 12.95 10.74 25.51
N THR A 23 13.51 10.01 24.53
CA THR A 23 14.17 8.71 24.77
C THR A 23 15.07 8.31 23.61
N ASP A 24 15.84 7.25 23.80
CA ASP A 24 16.65 6.64 22.75
C ASP A 24 15.95 5.38 22.20
N ILE A 25 16.27 5.02 20.96
CA ILE A 25 15.85 3.79 20.32
C ILE A 25 17.07 3.03 19.79
N GLY A 26 17.23 1.80 20.24
CA GLY A 26 18.28 0.88 19.78
C GLY A 26 17.73 -0.15 18.80
N LEU A 27 18.34 -0.23 17.62
CA LEU A 27 17.97 -1.17 16.57
C LEU A 27 19.03 -2.27 16.44
N SER A 28 18.58 -3.49 16.16
CA SER A 28 19.42 -4.62 15.80
C SER A 28 18.86 -5.24 14.51
N GLY A 29 19.62 -5.10 13.43
CA GLY A 29 19.10 -5.42 12.10
C GLY A 29 17.87 -4.55 11.77
N ASN A 30 16.76 -5.20 11.45
CA ASN A 30 15.51 -4.57 11.06
C ASN A 30 14.46 -4.45 12.20
N LYS A 31 14.89 -4.62 13.47
CA LYS A 31 13.96 -4.60 14.61
C LYS A 31 14.40 -3.59 15.67
N ILE A 32 13.40 -2.93 16.28
CA ILE A 32 13.60 -2.18 17.52
C ILE A 32 13.88 -3.20 18.64
N LYS A 33 15.05 -3.08 19.26
CA LYS A 33 15.51 -3.98 20.30
C LYS A 33 15.33 -3.39 21.70
N LYS A 34 15.46 -2.05 21.81
CA LYS A 34 15.36 -1.34 23.08
C LYS A 34 14.80 0.07 22.86
N ILE A 35 13.94 0.47 23.76
CA ILE A 35 13.45 1.85 23.93
C ILE A 35 13.80 2.25 25.35
N GLY A 36 14.46 3.40 25.53
CA GLY A 36 14.93 3.87 26.84
C GLY A 36 16.35 4.41 26.73
N LYS A 37 16.89 4.88 27.85
CA LYS A 37 18.26 5.38 27.91
C LYS A 37 19.25 4.29 27.48
N ILE A 38 20.10 4.60 26.50
CA ILE A 38 21.10 3.68 25.95
C ILE A 38 22.49 4.30 26.16
N GLU A 39 23.28 3.69 27.04
CA GLU A 39 24.63 4.15 27.37
C GLU A 39 25.74 3.50 26.51
N LEU A 40 25.33 2.46 25.74
CA LEU A 40 26.28 1.68 24.95
C LEU A 40 26.66 2.41 23.65
N ASN A 41 27.87 2.17 23.20
CA ASN A 41 28.34 2.64 21.91
C ASN A 41 27.94 1.64 20.82
N SER A 42 27.31 2.18 19.76
CA SER A 42 27.10 1.46 18.52
C SER A 42 28.08 1.97 17.46
N SER A 43 28.32 1.18 16.44
CA SER A 43 29.06 1.61 15.25
C SER A 43 28.36 2.75 14.52
N LYS A 44 27.06 2.92 14.73
CA LYS A 44 26.23 3.93 14.07
C LYS A 44 25.27 4.57 15.07
N VAL A 45 25.44 5.88 15.28
CA VAL A 45 24.55 6.69 16.14
C VAL A 45 23.99 7.83 15.32
N TYR A 46 22.67 8.02 15.41
CA TYR A 46 21.96 9.15 14.84
C TYR A 46 21.48 10.04 16.00
N ASP A 47 21.96 11.29 16.03
CA ASP A 47 21.49 12.28 17.01
C ASP A 47 20.18 12.91 16.49
N ALA A 48 19.11 12.65 17.20
CA ALA A 48 17.76 13.17 16.93
C ALA A 48 17.38 14.31 17.89
N THR A 49 18.37 15.03 18.44
CA THR A 49 18.12 16.22 19.27
C THR A 49 17.22 17.21 18.49
N ASP A 50 16.19 17.72 19.14
CA ASP A 50 15.15 18.61 18.57
C ASP A 50 14.36 18.05 17.39
N LYS A 51 14.41 16.71 17.20
CA LYS A 51 13.60 16.02 16.19
C LYS A 51 12.50 15.18 16.82
N VAL A 52 11.40 15.07 16.09
CA VAL A 52 10.34 14.09 16.37
C VAL A 52 10.67 12.81 15.63
N VAL A 53 10.68 11.68 16.34
CA VAL A 53 10.89 10.36 15.79
C VAL A 53 9.54 9.63 15.76
N LEU A 54 9.11 9.28 14.58
CA LEU A 54 7.84 8.60 14.32
C LEU A 54 8.10 7.20 13.79
N PRO A 55 7.16 6.25 13.95
CA PRO A 55 7.13 5.04 13.14
C PRO A 55 7.10 5.40 11.66
N GLY A 56 7.70 4.57 10.81
CA GLY A 56 7.61 4.75 9.37
C GLY A 56 6.15 4.71 8.91
N ILE A 57 5.79 5.59 7.99
CA ILE A 57 4.45 5.66 7.43
C ILE A 57 4.20 4.42 6.57
N ILE A 58 3.00 3.86 6.65
CA ILE A 58 2.51 2.80 5.76
C ILE A 58 1.47 3.42 4.83
N ASP A 59 1.76 3.42 3.54
CA ASP A 59 0.78 3.80 2.53
C ASP A 59 0.08 2.55 2.02
N THR A 60 -1.20 2.44 2.30
CA THR A 60 -2.00 1.25 1.98
C THR A 60 -2.66 1.32 0.62
N GLN A 61 -2.43 2.38 -0.17
CA GLN A 61 -3.08 2.57 -1.46
C GLN A 61 -2.20 3.38 -2.42
N VAL A 62 -1.21 2.74 -3.03
CA VAL A 62 -0.41 3.38 -4.08
C VAL A 62 -0.74 2.82 -5.46
N HIS A 63 -0.58 3.65 -6.49
CA HIS A 63 -0.79 3.29 -7.88
C HIS A 63 0.49 3.49 -8.69
N PHE A 64 1.47 2.62 -8.51
CA PHE A 64 2.61 2.56 -9.40
C PHE A 64 2.17 2.07 -10.79
N ARG A 65 2.93 2.40 -11.81
CA ARG A 65 2.52 2.17 -13.19
C ARG A 65 3.20 0.98 -13.83
N GLU A 66 3.81 0.12 -13.04
CA GLU A 66 4.46 -1.11 -13.49
C GLU A 66 3.69 -2.37 -13.01
N PRO A 67 3.40 -3.29 -13.93
CA PRO A 67 3.66 -3.24 -15.38
C PRO A 67 2.76 -2.28 -16.14
N GLY A 68 3.24 -1.77 -17.28
CA GLY A 68 2.47 -0.93 -18.19
C GLY A 68 3.12 0.42 -18.48
N SER A 69 2.69 1.48 -17.80
CA SER A 69 3.14 2.85 -18.09
C SER A 69 4.39 3.25 -17.27
N THR A 70 5.45 2.47 -17.38
CA THR A 70 6.71 2.64 -16.60
C THR A 70 7.44 3.95 -16.90
N ASN A 71 7.12 4.61 -18.02
CA ASN A 71 7.61 5.96 -18.33
C ASN A 71 7.03 7.04 -17.41
N ALA A 72 5.86 6.79 -16.79
CA ALA A 72 5.29 7.70 -15.81
C ALA A 72 5.85 7.43 -14.42
N GLU A 73 5.87 6.17 -14.01
CA GLU A 73 6.45 5.72 -12.74
C GLU A 73 6.65 4.20 -12.77
N ASP A 74 7.75 3.72 -12.22
CA ASP A 74 8.02 2.30 -12.02
C ASP A 74 8.13 1.96 -10.51
N LEU A 75 8.28 0.68 -10.20
CA LEU A 75 8.39 0.19 -8.82
C LEU A 75 9.62 0.73 -8.10
N GLU A 76 10.74 0.91 -8.78
CA GLU A 76 11.98 1.45 -8.22
C GLU A 76 11.82 2.93 -7.88
N SER A 77 11.47 3.75 -8.87
CA SER A 77 11.38 5.21 -8.73
C SER A 77 10.30 5.63 -7.73
N GLY A 78 9.12 4.99 -7.78
CA GLY A 78 8.03 5.24 -6.86
C GLY A 78 8.38 4.88 -5.42
N SER A 79 8.95 3.70 -5.18
CA SER A 79 9.34 3.29 -3.83
C SER A 79 10.49 4.13 -3.26
N ARG A 80 11.41 4.60 -4.10
CA ARG A 80 12.46 5.53 -3.70
C ARG A 80 11.90 6.90 -3.30
N ALA A 81 10.97 7.44 -4.08
CA ALA A 81 10.27 8.67 -3.73
C ALA A 81 9.49 8.54 -2.40
N ALA A 82 8.82 7.42 -2.20
CA ALA A 82 8.10 7.12 -0.97
C ALA A 82 9.01 7.12 0.26
N VAL A 83 10.15 6.45 0.22
CA VAL A 83 11.13 6.42 1.32
C VAL A 83 11.68 7.81 1.62
N LEU A 84 11.96 8.62 0.59
CA LEU A 84 12.39 10.01 0.77
C LEU A 84 11.31 10.88 1.44
N GLY A 85 10.02 10.54 1.27
CA GLY A 85 8.90 11.16 1.95
C GLY A 85 8.58 10.57 3.34
N GLY A 86 9.33 9.56 3.80
CA GLY A 86 9.11 8.92 5.11
C GLY A 86 8.14 7.74 5.10
N VAL A 87 7.69 7.29 3.91
CA VAL A 87 6.88 6.08 3.74
C VAL A 87 7.78 4.87 3.68
N THR A 88 7.61 3.92 4.60
CA THR A 88 8.51 2.77 4.75
C THR A 88 7.88 1.44 4.35
N ALA A 89 6.58 1.43 4.12
CA ALA A 89 5.84 0.27 3.61
C ALA A 89 4.74 0.72 2.65
N LEU A 90 4.51 -0.06 1.60
CA LEU A 90 3.60 0.27 0.51
C LEU A 90 2.69 -0.92 0.19
N PHE A 91 1.41 -0.64 -0.04
CA PHE A 91 0.47 -1.61 -0.59
C PHE A 91 -0.03 -1.10 -1.95
N GLU A 92 0.41 -1.78 -3.01
CA GLU A 92 0.17 -1.32 -4.37
C GLU A 92 -1.04 -1.97 -5.00
N MET A 93 -1.80 -1.17 -5.73
CA MET A 93 -3.06 -1.52 -6.36
C MET A 93 -2.88 -2.35 -7.63
N PRO A 94 -3.88 -3.21 -7.98
CA PRO A 94 -3.75 -4.17 -9.07
C PRO A 94 -4.05 -3.62 -10.46
N ASN A 95 -4.49 -2.35 -10.59
CA ASN A 95 -4.93 -1.76 -11.86
C ASN A 95 -3.77 -1.30 -12.74
N THR A 96 -2.93 -2.23 -13.09
CA THR A 96 -1.78 -2.12 -14.00
C THR A 96 -2.11 -2.70 -15.37
N ASN A 97 -1.16 -2.73 -16.30
CA ASN A 97 -1.35 -3.34 -17.62
C ASN A 97 -0.19 -4.32 -17.94
N PRO A 98 -0.45 -5.64 -17.88
CA PRO A 98 -1.72 -6.28 -17.52
C PRO A 98 -2.11 -6.06 -16.05
N PRO A 99 -3.42 -6.19 -15.70
CA PRO A 99 -3.88 -6.08 -14.33
C PRO A 99 -3.43 -7.29 -13.50
N THR A 100 -3.17 -7.06 -12.21
CA THR A 100 -2.76 -8.11 -11.26
C THR A 100 -4.00 -8.87 -10.76
N SER A 101 -4.69 -9.59 -11.64
CA SER A 101 -5.95 -10.29 -11.38
C SER A 101 -5.91 -11.80 -11.53
N ASN A 102 -4.72 -12.38 -11.63
CA ASN A 102 -4.46 -13.82 -11.58
C ASN A 102 -3.09 -14.07 -10.93
N LEU A 103 -2.87 -15.32 -10.49
CA LEU A 103 -1.65 -15.68 -9.75
C LEU A 103 -0.38 -15.59 -10.61
N VAL A 104 -0.47 -15.72 -11.92
CA VAL A 104 0.68 -15.59 -12.83
C VAL A 104 1.16 -14.15 -12.90
N GLU A 105 0.25 -13.19 -13.09
CA GLU A 105 0.58 -11.77 -13.10
C GLU A 105 0.99 -11.28 -11.72
N PHE A 106 0.41 -11.84 -10.66
CA PHE A 106 0.82 -11.56 -9.29
C PHE A 106 2.28 -11.97 -9.03
N ASP A 107 2.66 -13.18 -9.41
CA ASP A 107 4.05 -13.66 -9.26
C ASP A 107 5.02 -12.83 -10.10
N LYS A 108 4.69 -12.53 -11.36
CA LYS A 108 5.51 -11.64 -12.20
C LYS A 108 5.78 -10.30 -11.55
N LYS A 109 4.76 -9.71 -10.92
CA LYS A 109 4.88 -8.43 -10.22
C LYS A 109 5.79 -8.54 -8.99
N LEU A 110 5.67 -9.61 -8.20
CA LEU A 110 6.59 -9.90 -7.11
C LEU A 110 8.04 -10.04 -7.58
N GLN A 111 8.27 -10.75 -8.68
CA GLN A 111 9.60 -10.89 -9.27
C GLN A 111 10.15 -9.56 -9.78
N ALA A 112 9.30 -8.73 -10.40
CA ALA A 112 9.70 -7.40 -10.85
C ALA A 112 10.08 -6.46 -9.68
N ALA A 113 9.44 -6.60 -8.53
CA ALA A 113 9.72 -5.81 -7.33
C ALA A 113 11.00 -6.25 -6.59
N LYS A 114 11.35 -7.52 -6.72
CA LYS A 114 12.44 -8.14 -5.96
C LYS A 114 13.78 -7.42 -6.22
N ASN A 115 14.45 -7.01 -5.14
CA ASN A 115 15.72 -6.29 -5.14
C ASN A 115 15.69 -4.92 -5.87
N ARG A 116 14.50 -4.37 -6.15
CA ARG A 116 14.31 -3.05 -6.77
C ARG A 116 13.61 -2.08 -5.84
N MET A 117 12.66 -2.57 -5.02
CA MET A 117 11.93 -1.73 -4.08
C MET A 117 12.82 -1.24 -2.95
N HIS A 118 12.70 0.04 -2.61
CA HIS A 118 13.44 0.70 -1.52
C HIS A 118 12.70 0.64 -0.17
N SER A 119 11.41 0.32 -0.19
CA SER A 119 10.55 0.16 0.99
C SER A 119 10.12 -1.29 1.17
N ASN A 120 9.50 -1.61 2.30
CA ASN A 120 8.69 -2.83 2.40
C ASN A 120 7.49 -2.70 1.47
N TYR A 121 7.04 -3.82 0.90
CA TYR A 121 5.93 -3.78 -0.05
C TYR A 121 5.08 -5.05 0.01
N ALA A 122 3.83 -4.88 -0.38
CA ALA A 122 2.92 -5.96 -0.71
C ALA A 122 1.96 -5.48 -1.81
N PHE A 123 1.31 -6.43 -2.48
CA PHE A 123 0.43 -6.15 -3.60
C PHE A 123 -1.00 -6.59 -3.32
N TYR A 124 -1.96 -5.82 -3.81
CA TYR A 124 -3.33 -6.27 -3.88
C TYR A 124 -3.54 -7.16 -5.09
N PHE A 125 -4.37 -8.17 -4.90
CA PHE A 125 -4.92 -8.97 -5.99
C PHE A 125 -6.24 -8.35 -6.46
N GLY A 126 -6.37 -8.10 -7.74
CA GLY A 126 -7.57 -7.51 -8.32
C GLY A 126 -8.70 -8.53 -8.47
N ALA A 127 -9.83 -8.27 -7.81
CA ALA A 127 -11.02 -9.07 -8.01
C ALA A 127 -11.66 -8.78 -9.37
N THR A 128 -12.25 -9.83 -9.96
CA THR A 128 -13.13 -9.77 -11.13
C THR A 128 -14.29 -10.74 -10.92
N PRO A 129 -15.40 -10.62 -11.65
CA PRO A 129 -16.49 -11.59 -11.57
C PRO A 129 -16.04 -13.05 -11.84
N ASP A 130 -14.98 -13.22 -12.65
CA ASP A 130 -14.52 -14.52 -13.16
C ASP A 130 -13.43 -15.19 -12.32
N ASN A 131 -12.78 -14.46 -11.39
CA ASN A 131 -11.64 -14.99 -10.64
C ASN A 131 -11.92 -15.31 -9.16
N THR A 132 -13.17 -15.29 -8.73
CA THR A 132 -13.57 -15.51 -7.33
C THR A 132 -13.10 -16.85 -6.76
N ASN A 133 -12.94 -17.88 -7.61
CA ASN A 133 -12.41 -19.19 -7.25
C ASN A 133 -10.92 -19.18 -6.87
N GLN A 134 -10.21 -18.10 -7.13
CA GLN A 134 -8.81 -17.92 -6.74
C GLN A 134 -8.67 -17.20 -5.39
N LEU A 135 -9.69 -16.44 -4.94
CA LEU A 135 -9.58 -15.53 -3.80
C LEU A 135 -9.28 -16.25 -2.49
N ALA A 136 -9.90 -17.39 -2.21
CA ALA A 136 -9.60 -18.21 -1.03
C ALA A 136 -8.15 -18.70 -0.99
N LYS A 137 -7.53 -18.93 -2.16
CA LYS A 137 -6.13 -19.38 -2.27
C LYS A 137 -5.13 -18.31 -1.86
N LEU A 138 -5.53 -17.04 -1.88
CA LEU A 138 -4.65 -15.91 -1.56
C LEU A 138 -4.23 -15.87 -0.09
N LYS A 139 -4.91 -16.61 0.79
CA LYS A 139 -4.58 -16.68 2.21
C LYS A 139 -3.11 -16.99 2.47
N ASP A 140 -2.55 -17.91 1.69
CA ASP A 140 -1.18 -18.40 1.86
C ASP A 140 -0.21 -17.82 0.83
N VAL A 141 -0.65 -16.87 -0.01
CA VAL A 141 0.21 -16.22 -1.01
C VAL A 141 1.04 -15.14 -0.35
N GLU A 142 2.36 -15.36 -0.32
CA GLU A 142 3.32 -14.39 0.20
C GLU A 142 3.31 -13.10 -0.65
N GLY A 143 3.43 -11.96 0.02
CA GLY A 143 3.40 -10.64 -0.64
C GLY A 143 2.01 -10.15 -1.02
N CYS A 144 0.94 -10.93 -0.79
CA CYS A 144 -0.44 -10.49 -0.97
C CYS A 144 -0.94 -9.79 0.28
N CYS A 145 -1.27 -8.50 0.21
CA CYS A 145 -1.83 -7.75 1.35
C CYS A 145 -3.36 -7.85 1.43
N GLY A 146 -4.03 -8.16 0.33
CA GLY A 146 -5.48 -8.23 0.29
C GLY A 146 -6.03 -8.34 -1.13
N VAL A 147 -7.34 -8.30 -1.22
CA VAL A 147 -8.09 -8.26 -2.47
C VAL A 147 -8.56 -6.83 -2.69
N LYS A 148 -8.41 -6.30 -3.91
CA LYS A 148 -8.97 -5.03 -4.33
C LYS A 148 -10.16 -5.26 -5.23
N LEU A 149 -11.29 -4.66 -4.86
CA LEU A 149 -12.51 -4.61 -5.63
C LEU A 149 -12.78 -3.18 -6.10
N PHE A 150 -13.11 -3.01 -7.37
CA PHE A 150 -13.56 -1.74 -7.93
C PHE A 150 -15.06 -1.86 -8.27
N ALA A 151 -15.90 -1.23 -7.45
CA ALA A 151 -17.34 -1.17 -7.71
C ALA A 151 -17.70 -0.04 -8.71
N GLY A 152 -16.74 0.83 -9.02
CA GLY A 152 -16.85 1.88 -10.01
C GLY A 152 -15.47 2.34 -10.47
N SER A 153 -15.42 3.17 -11.53
CA SER A 153 -14.24 3.91 -12.03
C SER A 153 -12.98 3.05 -12.15
N SER A 154 -13.05 1.90 -12.83
CA SER A 154 -11.91 1.02 -13.02
C SER A 154 -11.41 0.99 -14.45
N THR A 155 -10.14 0.62 -14.60
CA THR A 155 -9.50 0.38 -15.89
C THR A 155 -9.42 -1.12 -16.21
N GLY A 156 -9.55 -1.47 -17.49
CA GLY A 156 -9.49 -2.86 -17.94
C GLY A 156 -10.72 -3.65 -17.51
N ASN A 157 -10.50 -4.91 -17.07
CA ASN A 157 -11.56 -5.85 -16.69
C ASN A 157 -11.74 -5.97 -15.16
N LEU A 158 -11.33 -4.95 -14.40
CA LEU A 158 -11.39 -4.99 -12.93
C LEU A 158 -12.71 -4.44 -12.35
N LEU A 159 -13.65 -4.00 -13.18
CA LEU A 159 -14.94 -3.50 -12.71
C LEU A 159 -15.81 -4.66 -12.20
N VAL A 160 -16.34 -4.51 -10.99
CA VAL A 160 -17.29 -5.40 -10.32
C VAL A 160 -18.41 -4.54 -9.77
N ASP A 161 -19.34 -4.13 -10.63
CA ASP A 161 -20.41 -3.16 -10.33
C ASP A 161 -21.74 -3.80 -9.93
N LYS A 162 -21.90 -5.11 -10.15
CA LYS A 162 -23.14 -5.82 -9.79
C LYS A 162 -23.10 -6.29 -8.35
N GLU A 163 -24.14 -6.01 -7.58
CA GLU A 163 -24.27 -6.37 -6.17
C GLU A 163 -23.99 -7.86 -5.90
N ALA A 164 -24.53 -8.75 -6.73
CA ALA A 164 -24.31 -10.20 -6.60
C ALA A 164 -22.84 -10.60 -6.80
N ASP A 165 -22.10 -9.93 -7.68
CA ASP A 165 -20.70 -10.18 -7.92
C ASP A 165 -19.85 -9.60 -6.78
N ILE A 166 -20.23 -8.43 -6.23
CA ILE A 166 -19.60 -7.83 -5.05
C ILE A 166 -19.74 -8.77 -3.86
N GLU A 167 -20.94 -9.26 -3.58
CA GLU A 167 -21.21 -10.22 -2.49
C GLU A 167 -20.39 -11.50 -2.67
N LYS A 168 -20.31 -12.02 -3.89
CA LYS A 168 -19.53 -13.20 -4.21
C LYS A 168 -18.02 -12.99 -3.99
N VAL A 169 -17.48 -11.84 -4.35
CA VAL A 169 -16.08 -11.50 -4.09
C VAL A 169 -15.81 -11.43 -2.58
N ILE A 170 -16.64 -10.72 -1.82
CA ILE A 170 -16.47 -10.56 -0.38
C ILE A 170 -16.55 -11.91 0.33
N SER A 171 -17.55 -12.73 0.00
CA SER A 171 -17.76 -14.04 0.62
C SER A 171 -16.71 -15.09 0.24
N SER A 172 -16.02 -14.91 -0.88
CA SER A 172 -14.97 -15.83 -1.37
C SER A 172 -13.56 -15.50 -0.88
N SER A 173 -13.36 -14.38 -0.21
CA SER A 173 -12.04 -13.92 0.19
C SER A 173 -11.75 -14.20 1.66
N ASP A 174 -10.65 -14.92 1.95
CA ASP A 174 -10.09 -15.07 3.30
C ASP A 174 -9.12 -13.92 3.66
N ARG A 175 -8.90 -12.96 2.75
CA ARG A 175 -8.11 -11.75 2.95
C ARG A 175 -9.01 -10.54 3.09
N ILE A 176 -8.48 -9.45 3.63
CA ILE A 176 -9.15 -8.15 3.64
C ILE A 176 -9.51 -7.75 2.20
N VAL A 177 -10.76 -7.33 1.99
CA VAL A 177 -11.22 -6.76 0.73
C VAL A 177 -11.25 -5.25 0.86
N SER A 178 -10.44 -4.57 0.06
CA SER A 178 -10.43 -3.10 -0.06
C SER A 178 -11.31 -2.71 -1.24
N ILE A 179 -12.32 -1.89 -1.01
CA ILE A 179 -13.33 -1.54 -2.02
C ILE A 179 -13.14 -0.09 -2.45
N HIS A 180 -13.08 0.14 -3.77
CA HIS A 180 -13.36 1.44 -4.36
C HIS A 180 -14.87 1.52 -4.57
N SER A 181 -15.55 2.17 -3.64
CA SER A 181 -16.99 2.10 -3.49
C SER A 181 -17.67 3.28 -4.17
N GLU A 182 -17.89 3.16 -5.47
CA GLU A 182 -18.69 4.09 -6.28
C GLU A 182 -19.89 3.34 -6.86
N ASP A 183 -20.99 4.04 -7.08
CA ASP A 183 -22.17 3.53 -7.76
C ASP A 183 -22.17 4.09 -9.18
N GLU A 184 -21.83 3.24 -10.15
CA GLU A 184 -21.73 3.60 -11.57
C GLU A 184 -23.05 4.13 -12.16
N ASP A 185 -24.18 3.61 -11.71
CA ASP A 185 -25.48 4.03 -12.24
C ASP A 185 -25.86 5.41 -11.68
N ILE A 186 -25.59 5.66 -10.42
CA ILE A 186 -25.77 7.00 -9.82
C ILE A 186 -24.83 8.01 -10.47
N ILE A 187 -23.54 7.65 -10.69
CA ILE A 187 -22.59 8.53 -11.37
C ILE A 187 -23.07 8.89 -12.76
N LYS A 188 -23.50 7.91 -13.56
CA LYS A 188 -24.03 8.16 -14.91
C LYS A 188 -25.25 9.08 -14.90
N LEU A 189 -26.19 8.87 -13.96
CA LEU A 189 -27.34 9.74 -13.78
C LEU A 189 -26.94 11.17 -13.42
N CYS A 190 -25.99 11.34 -12.50
CA CYS A 190 -25.48 12.66 -12.13
C CYS A 190 -24.78 13.38 -13.29
N LEU A 191 -24.01 12.66 -14.10
CA LEU A 191 -23.32 13.23 -15.26
C LEU A 191 -24.32 13.68 -16.34
N LEU A 192 -25.40 12.91 -16.60
CA LEU A 192 -26.46 13.30 -17.50
C LEU A 192 -27.17 14.58 -17.03
N TYR A 193 -27.55 14.62 -15.75
CA TYR A 193 -28.20 15.81 -15.17
C TYR A 193 -27.34 17.06 -15.23
N THR A 194 -26.02 16.94 -14.95
CA THR A 194 -25.10 18.08 -15.00
C THR A 194 -24.79 18.55 -16.42
N SER A 195 -24.82 17.67 -17.42
CA SER A 195 -24.67 18.04 -18.83
C SER A 195 -25.89 18.83 -19.32
N ASP A 196 -27.12 18.39 -19.00
CA ASP A 196 -28.34 19.06 -19.37
C ASP A 196 -28.45 20.46 -18.72
N ALA A 197 -28.03 20.59 -17.44
CA ALA A 197 -28.03 21.88 -16.76
C ALA A 197 -26.99 22.89 -17.36
N ALA A 198 -25.95 22.39 -18.01
CA ALA A 198 -24.98 23.23 -18.72
C ALA A 198 -25.53 23.76 -20.06
N ASP A 199 -26.40 23.01 -20.72
CA ASP A 199 -27.06 23.42 -21.96
C ASP A 199 -28.19 24.42 -21.73
N GLU A 200 -28.91 24.37 -20.62
CA GLU A 200 -29.90 25.37 -20.23
C GLU A 200 -29.35 26.78 -19.98
N LYS A 201 -28.08 26.94 -19.76
CA LYS A 201 -27.40 28.24 -19.58
C LYS A 201 -26.98 28.91 -20.89
N ARG A 202 -27.31 28.33 -22.03
CA ARG A 202 -27.02 28.86 -23.37
C ARG A 202 -28.17 29.51 -24.08
N CYS A 203 -29.31 29.73 -23.40
CA CYS A 203 -30.45 30.49 -23.89
C CYS A 203 -30.44 31.91 -23.34
#